data_929a43bb9312ddbb834debdbc89fce46
#
_entry.id   929a43bb9312ddbb834debdbc89fce46
#
_cell.length_a   1.000
_cell.length_b   1.000
_cell.length_c   1.000
_cell.angle_alpha   90.00
_cell.angle_beta   90.00
_cell.angle_gamma   90.00
#
_symmetry.space_group_name_H-M   'P 1'
#
loop_
_entity.id
_entity.type
_entity.pdbx_description
1 polymer ?
#
loop_
_entity_poly.entity_id
_entity_poly.type
_entity_poly.pdbx_seq_one_letter_code
_entity_poly.pdbx_strand_id
1 'polypeptide(L)'
;NEKDITDEIPFEIPDSWAWVRLSSISDITGGYAFQSSSLKEELGKRVIRISDISEQGFVNTKIVRYNGTPISDIYRIQKFDIIMAMTGGTVGKSLFVRELPEDELLLNQRVARIRNLWISVDYLNFVIIAPHIKEFISKQKNSTNDNISMADISNFLIPLPSIKEQLRIVEKLYNLASITNYIKKCGKRVIISEN
;
A
#
# COMPACT_ATOMS: atom_id res chain seq x y z
N ASN A 1 0.26 -10.56 -26.11
CA ASN A 1 1.05 -9.58 -26.85
C ASN A 1 2.12 -9.08 -25.89
N GLU A 2 3.39 -9.40 -26.20
CA GLU A 2 4.53 -8.80 -25.52
C GLU A 2 4.55 -7.31 -25.83
N LYS A 3 4.66 -6.47 -24.80
CA LYS A 3 4.81 -5.03 -24.94
C LYS A 3 6.24 -4.69 -24.55
N ASP A 4 6.95 -4.01 -25.42
CA ASP A 4 8.24 -3.43 -25.08
C ASP A 4 8.05 -2.36 -23.99
N ILE A 5 8.78 -2.48 -22.87
CA ILE A 5 8.74 -1.58 -21.72
C ILE A 5 10.08 -0.88 -21.49
N THR A 6 11.00 -0.97 -22.44
CA THR A 6 12.38 -0.46 -22.28
C THR A 6 12.38 1.01 -21.87
N ASP A 7 11.55 1.83 -22.49
CA ASP A 7 11.43 3.27 -22.18
C ASP A 7 10.75 3.57 -20.82
N GLU A 8 10.11 2.56 -20.21
CA GLU A 8 9.40 2.70 -18.94
C GLU A 8 10.25 2.24 -17.75
N ILE A 9 11.40 1.58 -17.99
CA ILE A 9 12.27 1.02 -16.94
C ILE A 9 12.90 2.15 -16.13
N PRO A 10 12.68 2.19 -14.81
CA PRO A 10 13.15 3.30 -13.98
C PRO A 10 14.65 3.25 -13.66
N PHE A 11 15.25 2.06 -13.68
CA PHE A 11 16.68 1.82 -13.43
C PHE A 11 17.10 0.42 -13.88
N GLU A 12 18.39 0.19 -14.01
CA GLU A 12 18.94 -1.13 -14.35
C GLU A 12 18.81 -2.10 -13.17
N ILE A 13 18.51 -3.35 -13.47
CA ILE A 13 18.45 -4.47 -12.52
C ILE A 13 19.41 -5.57 -12.95
N PRO A 14 19.87 -6.47 -12.04
CA PRO A 14 20.67 -7.62 -12.42
C PRO A 14 20.00 -8.48 -13.51
N ASP A 15 20.80 -9.07 -14.40
CA ASP A 15 20.30 -9.92 -15.52
C ASP A 15 19.44 -11.11 -15.03
N SER A 16 19.62 -11.54 -13.79
CA SER A 16 18.82 -12.60 -13.15
C SER A 16 17.47 -12.15 -12.64
N TRP A 17 17.15 -10.85 -12.73
CA TRP A 17 15.86 -10.28 -12.33
C TRP A 17 15.02 -9.94 -13.56
N ALA A 18 13.73 -9.75 -13.36
CA ALA A 18 12.81 -9.30 -14.41
C ALA A 18 11.99 -8.11 -13.93
N TRP A 19 11.65 -7.21 -14.85
CA TRP A 19 10.61 -6.21 -14.62
C TRP A 19 9.24 -6.80 -14.93
N VAL A 20 8.30 -6.69 -13.99
CA VAL A 20 6.91 -7.16 -14.20
C VAL A 20 5.92 -6.07 -13.81
N ARG A 21 4.73 -6.10 -14.42
CA ARG A 21 3.61 -5.26 -13.99
C ARG A 21 3.03 -5.79 -12.69
N LEU A 22 2.62 -4.89 -11.79
CA LEU A 22 1.98 -5.27 -10.53
C LEU A 22 0.76 -6.17 -10.76
N SER A 23 -0.02 -5.89 -11.79
CA SER A 23 -1.20 -6.69 -12.17
C SER A 23 -0.90 -8.14 -12.55
N SER A 24 0.35 -8.48 -12.91
CA SER A 24 0.73 -9.86 -13.23
C SER A 24 1.02 -10.72 -11.98
N ILE A 25 1.22 -10.08 -10.83
CA ILE A 25 1.61 -10.74 -9.57
C ILE A 25 0.64 -10.46 -8.42
N SER A 26 -0.37 -9.64 -8.64
CA SER A 26 -1.33 -9.22 -7.58
C SER A 26 -2.75 -9.11 -8.14
N ASP A 27 -3.73 -9.41 -7.29
CA ASP A 27 -5.12 -9.02 -7.48
C ASP A 27 -5.31 -7.58 -6.97
N ILE A 28 -5.77 -6.69 -7.85
CA ILE A 28 -5.90 -5.26 -7.55
C ILE A 28 -7.36 -4.87 -7.68
N THR A 29 -7.94 -4.38 -6.60
CA THR A 29 -9.38 -4.04 -6.52
C THR A 29 -9.56 -2.65 -5.94
N GLY A 30 -10.36 -1.80 -6.61
CA GLY A 30 -10.88 -0.55 -6.04
C GLY A 30 -12.04 -0.84 -5.07
N GLY A 31 -12.26 0.06 -4.11
CA GLY A 31 -13.29 -0.13 -3.12
C GLY A 31 -14.71 0.17 -3.61
N TYR A 32 -15.68 -0.13 -2.76
CA TYR A 32 -17.11 0.07 -3.03
C TYR A 32 -17.53 1.53 -2.84
N ALA A 33 -18.42 2.01 -3.71
CA ALA A 33 -18.98 3.35 -3.66
C ALA A 33 -20.16 3.42 -2.68
N PHE A 34 -19.85 3.58 -1.39
CA PHE A 34 -20.88 3.73 -0.36
C PHE A 34 -21.63 5.06 -0.50
N GLN A 35 -22.96 5.02 -0.43
CA GLN A 35 -23.75 6.24 -0.27
C GLN A 35 -23.53 6.82 1.13
N SER A 36 -23.30 8.12 1.24
CA SER A 36 -23.02 8.78 2.53
C SER A 36 -24.15 8.58 3.55
N SER A 37 -25.39 8.49 3.10
CA SER A 37 -26.58 8.22 3.94
C SER A 37 -26.57 6.82 4.57
N SER A 38 -25.87 5.85 3.97
CA SER A 38 -25.76 4.47 4.47
C SER A 38 -24.59 4.27 5.44
N LEU A 39 -23.77 5.30 5.64
CA LEU A 39 -22.65 5.24 6.58
C LEU A 39 -23.06 5.78 7.95
N LYS A 40 -22.77 5.03 9.01
CA LYS A 40 -23.08 5.34 10.41
C LYS A 40 -21.78 5.27 11.25
N GLU A 41 -21.82 5.75 12.48
CA GLU A 41 -20.67 5.68 13.40
C GLU A 41 -20.76 4.46 14.35
N GLU A 42 -21.96 3.95 14.64
CA GLU A 42 -22.16 3.02 15.75
C GLU A 42 -22.28 1.55 15.33
N LEU A 43 -22.95 1.24 14.22
CA LEU A 43 -23.31 -0.13 13.87
C LEU A 43 -22.85 -0.53 12.47
N GLY A 44 -22.41 -1.78 12.33
CA GLY A 44 -22.05 -2.37 11.06
C GLY A 44 -20.55 -2.60 10.87
N LYS A 45 -20.17 -3.00 9.66
CA LYS A 45 -18.79 -3.27 9.28
C LYS A 45 -18.03 -1.97 9.07
N ARG A 46 -16.83 -1.88 9.59
CA ARG A 46 -15.99 -0.69 9.43
C ARG A 46 -15.59 -0.48 7.98
N VAL A 47 -15.77 0.75 7.49
CA VAL A 47 -15.36 1.17 6.14
C VAL A 47 -14.04 1.94 6.22
N ILE A 48 -13.05 1.49 5.49
CA ILE A 48 -11.70 2.09 5.45
C ILE A 48 -11.63 3.11 4.31
N ARG A 49 -11.43 4.37 4.69
CA ARG A 49 -11.29 5.52 3.79
C ARG A 49 -9.83 5.97 3.72
N ILE A 50 -9.50 6.86 2.80
CA ILE A 50 -8.16 7.45 2.67
C ILE A 50 -7.66 8.12 3.96
N SER A 51 -8.57 8.69 4.76
CA SER A 51 -8.26 9.30 6.07
C SER A 51 -7.91 8.29 7.15
N ASP A 52 -8.29 7.04 6.96
CA ASP A 52 -8.13 5.98 7.95
C ASP A 52 -6.83 5.18 7.76
N ILE A 53 -5.98 5.62 6.81
CA ILE A 53 -4.71 4.98 6.44
C ILE A 53 -3.54 5.84 6.93
N SER A 54 -2.60 5.23 7.67
CA SER A 54 -1.29 5.81 7.95
C SER A 54 -0.18 4.77 7.72
N GLU A 55 1.06 5.23 7.63
CA GLU A 55 2.23 4.32 7.50
C GLU A 55 2.41 3.43 8.75
N GLN A 56 1.87 3.84 9.91
CA GLN A 56 1.97 3.13 11.18
C GLN A 56 0.80 2.18 11.44
N GLY A 57 -0.29 2.27 10.66
CA GLY A 57 -1.49 1.47 10.86
C GLY A 57 -2.78 2.22 10.57
N PHE A 58 -3.88 1.63 11.01
CA PHE A 58 -5.20 2.25 10.88
C PHE A 58 -5.38 3.43 11.84
N VAL A 59 -5.93 4.52 11.32
CA VAL A 59 -6.31 5.69 12.13
C VAL A 59 -7.71 5.48 12.70
N ASN A 60 -7.88 5.69 14.01
CA ASN A 60 -9.11 5.38 14.72
C ASN A 60 -9.86 6.64 15.26
N THR A 61 -9.58 7.82 14.69
CA THR A 61 -10.16 9.08 15.20
C THR A 61 -11.61 9.30 14.81
N LYS A 62 -12.03 8.80 13.65
CA LYS A 62 -13.42 8.92 13.17
C LYS A 62 -13.80 7.68 12.37
N ILE A 63 -14.27 6.66 13.05
CA ILE A 63 -14.68 5.40 12.42
C ILE A 63 -16.05 5.58 11.77
N VAL A 64 -16.20 5.10 10.54
CA VAL A 64 -17.49 4.98 9.86
C VAL A 64 -17.76 3.52 9.52
N ARG A 65 -19.04 3.14 9.57
CA ARG A 65 -19.53 1.78 9.44
C ARG A 65 -20.64 1.69 8.42
N TYR A 66 -20.77 0.55 7.80
CA TYR A 66 -21.83 0.22 6.88
C TYR A 66 -22.70 -0.91 7.45
N ASN A 67 -24.00 -0.64 7.56
CA ASN A 67 -25.01 -1.60 8.00
C ASN A 67 -26.15 -1.73 6.99
N GLY A 68 -25.81 -1.76 5.71
CA GLY A 68 -26.75 -1.95 4.63
C GLY A 68 -26.79 -3.38 4.10
N THR A 69 -27.33 -3.54 2.89
CA THR A 69 -27.37 -4.84 2.19
C THR A 69 -25.97 -5.42 2.02
N PRO A 70 -25.81 -6.75 2.08
CA PRO A 70 -24.51 -7.38 1.86
C PRO A 70 -23.87 -6.95 0.54
N ILE A 71 -22.61 -6.64 0.57
CA ILE A 71 -21.80 -6.33 -0.62
C ILE A 71 -20.82 -7.46 -0.89
N SER A 72 -20.29 -7.52 -2.10
CA SER A 72 -19.34 -8.58 -2.51
C SER A 72 -18.11 -8.63 -1.61
N ASP A 73 -17.65 -9.84 -1.33
CA ASP A 73 -16.45 -10.11 -0.53
C ASP A 73 -15.15 -9.60 -1.19
N ILE A 74 -15.19 -9.26 -2.48
CA ILE A 74 -14.06 -8.63 -3.17
C ILE A 74 -13.64 -7.31 -2.52
N TYR A 75 -14.56 -6.62 -1.83
CA TYR A 75 -14.30 -5.36 -1.13
C TYR A 75 -13.83 -5.54 0.32
N ARG A 76 -13.66 -6.78 0.78
CA ARG A 76 -13.13 -7.06 2.11
C ARG A 76 -11.61 -6.94 2.11
N ILE A 77 -11.09 -6.27 3.14
CA ILE A 77 -9.67 -6.20 3.44
C ILE A 77 -9.30 -7.43 4.26
N GLN A 78 -8.18 -8.04 3.92
CA GLN A 78 -7.63 -9.20 4.63
C GLN A 78 -6.24 -8.88 5.16
N LYS A 79 -5.78 -9.71 6.10
CA LYS A 79 -4.39 -9.71 6.55
C LYS A 79 -3.45 -9.89 5.35
N PHE A 80 -2.37 -9.13 5.34
CA PHE A 80 -1.36 -9.09 4.28
C PHE A 80 -1.78 -8.41 2.96
N ASP A 81 -2.97 -7.83 2.89
CA ASP A 81 -3.26 -6.87 1.83
C ASP A 81 -2.40 -5.60 2.00
N ILE A 82 -2.09 -4.96 0.89
CA ILE A 82 -1.58 -3.59 0.88
C ILE A 82 -2.73 -2.70 0.40
N ILE A 83 -3.12 -1.72 1.19
CA ILE A 83 -4.14 -0.75 0.81
C ILE A 83 -3.49 0.60 0.51
N MET A 84 -3.98 1.29 -0.53
CA MET A 84 -3.38 2.53 -1.02
C MET A 84 -4.46 3.60 -1.25
N ALA A 85 -4.21 4.81 -0.77
CA ALA A 85 -5.04 5.97 -1.05
C ALA A 85 -4.88 6.40 -2.51
N MET A 86 -6.00 6.55 -3.23
CA MET A 86 -6.02 6.87 -4.66
C MET A 86 -6.24 8.35 -4.95
N THR A 87 -6.70 9.14 -3.99
CA THR A 87 -7.15 10.53 -4.22
C THR A 87 -6.71 11.50 -3.14
N GLY A 88 -6.66 12.78 -3.50
CA GLY A 88 -6.40 13.90 -2.60
C GLY A 88 -4.93 13.98 -2.14
N GLY A 89 -4.65 14.83 -1.16
CA GLY A 89 -3.29 15.06 -0.65
C GLY A 89 -2.58 13.82 -0.07
N THR A 90 -3.29 12.68 0.05
CA THR A 90 -2.76 11.40 0.55
C THR A 90 -2.51 10.38 -0.55
N VAL A 91 -2.64 10.75 -1.81
CA VAL A 91 -2.41 9.86 -2.96
C VAL A 91 -1.06 9.13 -2.84
N GLY A 92 -1.10 7.82 -3.02
CA GLY A 92 0.06 6.95 -2.90
C GLY A 92 0.43 6.56 -1.46
N LYS A 93 -0.19 7.16 -0.44
CA LYS A 93 -0.03 6.65 0.93
C LYS A 93 -0.58 5.25 1.01
N SER A 94 0.24 4.32 1.48
CA SER A 94 -0.13 2.91 1.61
C SER A 94 0.01 2.40 3.03
N LEU A 95 -0.73 1.34 3.34
CA LEU A 95 -0.65 0.58 4.58
C LEU A 95 -0.56 -0.90 4.26
N PHE A 96 0.46 -1.56 4.75
CA PHE A 96 0.54 -3.01 4.79
C PHE A 96 -0.26 -3.54 5.99
N VAL A 97 -1.31 -4.29 5.73
CA VAL A 97 -2.27 -4.79 6.74
C VAL A 97 -1.69 -6.00 7.46
N ARG A 98 -0.90 -5.78 8.50
CA ARG A 98 -0.36 -6.88 9.32
C ARG A 98 -1.39 -7.46 10.27
N GLU A 99 -2.24 -6.60 10.82
CA GLU A 99 -3.32 -6.95 11.76
C GLU A 99 -4.59 -6.21 11.36
N LEU A 100 -5.72 -6.87 11.57
CA LEU A 100 -7.03 -6.27 11.40
C LEU A 100 -7.51 -5.74 12.76
N PRO A 101 -7.92 -4.48 12.86
CA PRO A 101 -8.47 -3.93 14.12
C PRO A 101 -9.85 -4.48 14.46
N GLU A 102 -10.54 -5.08 13.50
CA GLU A 102 -11.86 -5.69 13.61
C GLU A 102 -11.96 -6.87 12.63
N ASP A 103 -12.89 -7.79 12.83
CA ASP A 103 -13.03 -9.01 12.01
C ASP A 103 -13.37 -8.72 10.54
N GLU A 104 -14.12 -7.64 10.27
CA GLU A 104 -14.52 -7.28 8.93
C GLU A 104 -14.26 -5.80 8.62
N LEU A 105 -13.39 -5.56 7.65
CA LEU A 105 -13.10 -4.23 7.12
C LEU A 105 -13.51 -4.18 5.65
N LEU A 106 -14.20 -3.11 5.27
CA LEU A 106 -14.66 -2.86 3.91
C LEU A 106 -13.86 -1.73 3.26
N LEU A 107 -13.58 -1.89 1.98
CA LEU A 107 -12.78 -0.96 1.20
C LEU A 107 -13.67 0.13 0.58
N ASN A 108 -13.39 1.41 0.88
CA ASN A 108 -14.08 2.55 0.25
C ASN A 108 -13.54 2.82 -1.16
N GLN A 109 -14.37 3.33 -2.07
CA GLN A 109 -14.10 3.59 -3.50
C GLN A 109 -12.80 4.37 -3.81
N ARG A 110 -12.27 5.14 -2.85
CA ARG A 110 -11.04 5.94 -3.02
C ARG A 110 -9.79 5.26 -2.48
N VAL A 111 -9.91 4.00 -2.14
CA VAL A 111 -8.81 3.15 -1.66
C VAL A 111 -8.70 1.94 -2.58
N ALA A 112 -7.49 1.67 -3.06
CA ALA A 112 -7.16 0.44 -3.76
C ALA A 112 -6.68 -0.60 -2.76
N ARG A 113 -6.99 -1.87 -3.01
CA ARG A 113 -6.42 -3.04 -2.38
C ARG A 113 -5.51 -3.76 -3.37
N ILE A 114 -4.31 -4.07 -2.94
CA ILE A 114 -3.32 -4.88 -3.65
C ILE A 114 -3.14 -6.15 -2.84
N ARG A 115 -3.59 -7.28 -3.37
CA ARG A 115 -3.43 -8.61 -2.76
C ARG A 115 -2.40 -9.40 -3.52
N ASN A 116 -1.32 -9.72 -2.84
CA ASN A 116 -0.23 -10.51 -3.42
C ASN A 116 -0.68 -11.93 -3.76
N LEU A 117 -0.23 -12.46 -4.90
CA LEU A 117 -0.55 -13.82 -5.36
C LEU A 117 0.67 -14.75 -5.35
N TRP A 118 1.86 -14.27 -5.70
CA TRP A 118 2.96 -15.14 -6.10
C TRP A 118 4.33 -14.83 -5.49
N ILE A 119 4.51 -13.69 -4.83
CA ILE A 119 5.82 -13.25 -4.33
C ILE A 119 5.82 -13.07 -2.81
N SER A 120 6.96 -12.76 -2.21
CA SER A 120 7.01 -12.37 -0.80
C SER A 120 6.19 -11.09 -0.58
N VAL A 121 5.22 -11.13 0.31
CA VAL A 121 4.36 -9.97 0.59
C VAL A 121 5.14 -8.84 1.27
N ASP A 122 6.11 -9.15 2.13
CA ASP A 122 6.99 -8.14 2.72
C ASP A 122 7.88 -7.49 1.66
N TYR A 123 8.38 -8.28 0.68
CA TYR A 123 9.12 -7.74 -0.45
C TYR A 123 8.24 -6.78 -1.27
N LEU A 124 7.03 -7.21 -1.62
CA LEU A 124 6.10 -6.35 -2.36
C LEU A 124 5.82 -5.05 -1.61
N ASN A 125 5.59 -5.12 -0.29
CA ASN A 125 5.38 -3.93 0.53
C ASN A 125 6.57 -2.96 0.44
N PHE A 126 7.82 -3.44 0.54
CA PHE A 126 8.99 -2.59 0.39
C PHE A 126 9.10 -1.95 -1.00
N VAL A 127 8.75 -2.69 -2.06
CA VAL A 127 8.74 -2.15 -3.42
C VAL A 127 7.65 -1.10 -3.60
N ILE A 128 6.46 -1.30 -3.08
CA ILE A 128 5.33 -0.34 -3.18
C ILE A 128 5.66 1.01 -2.54
N ILE A 129 6.47 1.03 -1.49
CA ILE A 129 6.89 2.30 -0.85
C ILE A 129 8.22 2.84 -1.39
N ALA A 130 8.84 2.17 -2.36
CA ALA A 130 10.14 2.56 -2.90
C ALA A 130 10.08 3.87 -3.72
N PRO A 131 11.22 4.57 -3.86
CA PRO A 131 11.27 5.88 -4.55
C PRO A 131 10.71 5.86 -5.97
N HIS A 132 10.99 4.84 -6.78
CA HIS A 132 10.53 4.76 -8.17
C HIS A 132 9.00 4.69 -8.30
N ILE A 133 8.32 4.01 -7.36
CA ILE A 133 6.84 4.00 -7.31
C ILE A 133 6.31 5.38 -6.92
N LYS A 134 6.93 6.04 -5.94
CA LYS A 134 6.57 7.41 -5.55
C LYS A 134 6.77 8.39 -6.70
N GLU A 135 7.85 8.25 -7.45
CA GLU A 135 8.13 9.07 -8.62
C GLU A 135 7.10 8.82 -9.74
N PHE A 136 6.76 7.56 -10.01
CA PHE A 136 5.71 7.22 -10.96
C PHE A 136 4.38 7.89 -10.54
N ILE A 137 3.96 7.74 -9.28
CA ILE A 137 2.73 8.37 -8.75
C ILE A 137 2.81 9.90 -8.93
N SER A 138 3.96 10.51 -8.64
CA SER A 138 4.15 11.95 -8.78
C SER A 138 4.00 12.43 -10.23
N LYS A 139 4.47 11.65 -11.20
CA LYS A 139 4.33 11.94 -12.64
C LYS A 139 2.89 11.81 -13.14
N GLN A 140 2.08 10.93 -12.55
CA GLN A 140 0.66 10.78 -12.90
C GLN A 140 -0.22 11.91 -12.34
N LYS A 141 0.23 12.56 -11.26
CA LYS A 141 -0.45 13.74 -10.73
C LYS A 141 -0.27 14.92 -11.66
N ASN A 142 -1.35 15.51 -12.11
CA ASN A 142 -1.34 16.79 -12.82
C ASN A 142 -1.81 17.91 -11.88
N SER A 143 -1.50 19.14 -12.22
CA SER A 143 -1.83 20.34 -11.43
C SER A 143 -3.31 20.52 -11.10
N THR A 144 -4.21 19.76 -11.74
CA THR A 144 -5.66 19.83 -11.57
C THR A 144 -6.27 18.58 -10.93
N ASN A 145 -5.51 17.48 -10.77
CA ASN A 145 -6.09 16.21 -10.32
C ASN A 145 -5.10 15.40 -9.48
N ASP A 146 -5.24 15.47 -8.15
CA ASP A 146 -4.49 14.68 -7.19
C ASP A 146 -5.05 13.24 -7.08
N ASN A 147 -5.12 12.52 -8.21
CA ASN A 147 -5.64 11.16 -8.24
C ASN A 147 -4.72 10.24 -9.05
N ILE A 148 -4.69 8.96 -8.67
CA ILE A 148 -4.19 7.86 -9.49
C ILE A 148 -5.31 6.88 -9.77
N SER A 149 -5.32 6.31 -10.96
CA SER A 149 -6.32 5.33 -11.39
C SER A 149 -5.92 3.90 -10.99
N MET A 150 -6.89 2.99 -11.05
CA MET A 150 -6.63 1.54 -10.92
C MET A 150 -5.68 1.04 -12.03
N ALA A 151 -5.77 1.62 -13.23
CA ALA A 151 -4.87 1.29 -14.34
C ALA A 151 -3.43 1.73 -14.03
N ASP A 152 -3.23 2.90 -13.44
CA ASP A 152 -1.91 3.37 -13.01
C ASP A 152 -1.28 2.42 -11.99
N ILE A 153 -2.04 2.02 -10.97
CA ILE A 153 -1.59 1.06 -9.95
C ILE A 153 -1.25 -0.29 -10.59
N SER A 154 -2.10 -0.78 -11.50
CA SER A 154 -1.88 -2.04 -12.22
C SER A 154 -0.59 -2.03 -13.05
N ASN A 155 -0.18 -0.86 -13.52
CA ASN A 155 1.01 -0.64 -14.33
C ASN A 155 2.29 -0.36 -13.53
N PHE A 156 2.28 -0.33 -12.21
CA PHE A 156 3.52 -0.22 -11.45
C PHE A 156 4.52 -1.28 -11.89
N LEU A 157 5.75 -0.87 -12.14
CA LEU A 157 6.85 -1.77 -12.48
C LEU A 157 7.51 -2.26 -11.20
N ILE A 158 7.52 -3.59 -11.06
CA ILE A 158 8.07 -4.29 -9.89
C ILE A 158 9.31 -5.06 -10.33
N PRO A 159 10.49 -4.79 -9.75
CA PRO A 159 11.68 -5.60 -10.00
C PRO A 159 11.50 -6.94 -9.32
N LEU A 160 11.59 -8.03 -10.07
CA LEU A 160 11.27 -9.38 -9.59
C LEU A 160 12.50 -10.28 -9.55
N PRO A 161 13.18 -10.41 -8.40
CA PRO A 161 14.21 -11.41 -8.16
C PRO A 161 13.61 -12.79 -7.84
N SER A 162 14.46 -13.80 -7.74
CA SER A 162 14.06 -15.11 -7.22
C SER A 162 13.51 -14.99 -5.78
N ILE A 163 12.65 -15.92 -5.37
CA ILE A 163 12.07 -15.89 -4.02
C ILE A 163 13.13 -15.90 -2.91
N LYS A 164 14.24 -16.61 -3.10
CA LYS A 164 15.36 -16.61 -2.15
C LYS A 164 15.98 -15.23 -2.00
N GLU A 165 16.13 -14.52 -3.10
CA GLU A 165 16.68 -13.17 -3.10
C GLU A 165 15.70 -12.16 -2.50
N GLN A 166 14.39 -12.29 -2.77
CA GLN A 166 13.36 -11.48 -2.11
C GLN A 166 13.44 -11.60 -0.59
N LEU A 167 13.52 -12.83 -0.06
CA LEU A 167 13.63 -13.08 1.38
C LEU A 167 14.90 -12.49 1.98
N ARG A 168 16.06 -12.63 1.26
CA ARG A 168 17.34 -12.04 1.67
C ARG A 168 17.29 -10.51 1.73
N ILE A 169 16.62 -9.88 0.76
CA ILE A 169 16.42 -8.44 0.72
C ILE A 169 15.57 -7.99 1.91
N VAL A 170 14.45 -8.67 2.14
CA VAL A 170 13.53 -8.39 3.26
C VAL A 170 14.26 -8.46 4.61
N GLU A 171 15.01 -9.52 4.84
CA GLU A 171 15.81 -9.67 6.07
C GLU A 171 16.80 -8.51 6.27
N LYS A 172 17.53 -8.14 5.22
CA LYS A 172 18.48 -7.01 5.29
C LYS A 172 17.76 -5.68 5.58
N LEU A 173 16.61 -5.44 4.95
CA LEU A 173 15.86 -4.20 5.16
C LEU A 173 15.30 -4.11 6.58
N TYR A 174 14.81 -5.21 7.16
CA TYR A 174 14.38 -5.23 8.56
C TYR A 174 15.55 -5.01 9.53
N ASN A 175 16.71 -5.62 9.28
CA ASN A 175 17.89 -5.41 10.09
C ASN A 175 18.35 -3.94 10.06
N LEU A 176 18.40 -3.32 8.89
CA LEU A 176 18.74 -1.89 8.74
C LEU A 176 17.72 -0.98 9.45
N ALA A 177 16.42 -1.26 9.31
CA ALA A 177 15.39 -0.51 10.00
C ALA A 177 15.51 -0.61 11.53
N SER A 178 15.82 -1.79 12.05
CA SER A 178 16.07 -2.03 13.48
C SER A 178 17.27 -1.22 13.98
N ILE A 179 18.39 -1.24 13.27
CA ILE A 179 19.61 -0.48 13.61
C ILE A 179 19.29 1.03 13.58
N THR A 180 18.61 1.52 12.56
CA THR A 180 18.24 2.93 12.41
C THR A 180 17.37 3.39 13.57
N ASN A 181 16.40 2.58 13.98
CA ASN A 181 15.52 2.88 15.13
C ASN A 181 16.31 2.89 16.44
N TYR A 182 17.26 1.97 16.61
CA TYR A 182 18.13 1.95 17.77
C TYR A 182 18.98 3.22 17.87
N ILE A 183 19.63 3.63 16.78
CA ILE A 183 20.44 4.86 16.71
C ILE A 183 19.59 6.10 17.04
N LYS A 184 18.40 6.24 16.46
CA LYS A 184 17.47 7.33 16.76
C LYS A 184 17.08 7.38 18.23
N LYS A 185 16.90 6.22 18.87
CA LYS A 185 16.55 6.13 20.29
C LYS A 185 17.73 6.52 21.20
N CYS A 186 18.95 6.12 20.83
CA CYS A 186 20.17 6.51 21.54
C CYS A 186 20.45 8.02 21.39
N GLY A 187 20.36 8.57 20.18
CA GLY A 187 20.57 10.01 19.95
C GLY A 187 19.59 10.90 20.73
N LYS A 188 18.33 10.50 20.88
CA LYS A 188 17.36 11.21 21.73
C LYS A 188 17.73 11.18 23.21
N ARG A 189 18.37 10.13 23.70
CA ARG A 189 18.83 10.03 25.13
C ARG A 189 20.00 10.95 25.41
N VAL A 190 20.89 11.18 24.44
CA VAL A 190 22.04 12.10 24.61
C VAL A 190 21.56 13.55 24.72
N ILE A 191 20.58 13.97 23.92
CA ILE A 191 20.05 15.34 23.95
C ILE A 191 19.30 15.67 25.27
N ILE A 192 18.72 14.67 25.95
CA ILE A 192 17.98 14.87 27.20
C ILE A 192 18.93 14.93 28.42
N SER A 193 20.17 14.42 28.29
CA SER A 193 21.15 14.45 29.39
C SER A 193 22.01 15.72 29.46
N GLU A 194 21.85 16.66 28.51
CA GLU A 194 22.55 17.95 28.46
C GLU A 194 21.69 19.15 28.91
N ASN A 195 20.49 18.93 29.40
CA ASN A 195 19.57 19.90 30.03
C ASN A 195 19.34 19.49 31.48
#